data_db9318d4fc3f00c8e61b466360221fca
#
_entry.id   db9318d4fc3f00c8e61b466360221fca
#
_cell.length_a   1.000
_cell.length_b   1.000
_cell.length_c   1.000
_cell.angle_alpha   90.00
_cell.angle_beta   90.00
_cell.angle_gamma   90.00
#
_symmetry.space_group_name_H-M   'P 1'
#
loop_
_entity.id
_entity.type
_entity.pdbx_description
1 polymer ?
#
loop_
_entity_poly.entity_id
_entity_poly.type
_entity_poly.pdbx_seq_one_letter_code
_entity_poly.pdbx_strand_id
1 'polypeptide(L)'
;MIHKKTPENTITYNNLQLGTLQSANAFNPLKINLFYKDFNTVIILDNRLAEIFKIDFNTLSSYKDVSHMSTGHDNTIWVFNQNLQKLELFDYKSRTTRAQTVPVQNAVLDLTSNYNSCWLLTENYLYQYNYFGSMVKKIENKVISNIEKNDNEDQYELVTENEAIRT
;
A
#
# COMPACT_ATOMS: atom_id res chain seq x y z
N MET A 1 8.18 5.55 14.20
CA MET A 1 9.23 6.57 13.94
C MET A 1 9.95 6.24 12.64
N ILE A 2 10.10 7.19 11.74
CA ILE A 2 10.81 7.05 10.46
C ILE A 2 12.11 7.83 10.52
N HIS A 3 13.19 7.22 10.06
CA HIS A 3 14.51 7.84 9.99
C HIS A 3 14.99 7.88 8.54
N LYS A 4 15.44 9.04 8.10
CA LYS A 4 16.21 9.18 6.87
C LYS A 4 17.65 9.50 7.23
N LYS A 5 18.56 8.59 6.87
CA LYS A 5 19.99 8.77 7.06
C LYS A 5 20.64 9.27 5.78
N THR A 6 21.44 10.32 5.88
CA THR A 6 22.38 10.77 4.85
C THR A 6 23.81 10.70 5.44
N PRO A 7 24.87 10.77 4.62
CA PRO A 7 26.25 10.77 5.15
C PRO A 7 26.51 11.86 6.19
N GLU A 8 25.76 12.97 6.09
CA GLU A 8 26.01 14.18 6.92
C GLU A 8 24.96 14.37 8.03
N ASN A 9 23.79 13.70 7.94
CA ASN A 9 22.69 13.98 8.87
C ASN A 9 21.68 12.82 8.98
N THR A 10 20.93 12.80 10.07
CA THR A 10 19.76 11.94 10.25
C THR A 10 18.53 12.81 10.51
N ILE A 11 17.54 12.69 9.64
CA ILE A 11 16.24 13.36 9.81
C ILE A 11 15.25 12.33 10.33
N THR A 12 14.41 12.73 11.27
CA THR A 12 13.43 11.86 11.91
C THR A 12 12.03 12.42 11.76
N TYR A 13 11.07 11.56 11.45
CA TYR A 13 9.64 11.86 11.53
C TYR A 13 8.96 10.93 12.54
N ASN A 14 8.10 11.50 13.36
CA ASN A 14 7.23 10.77 14.27
C ASN A 14 5.91 11.51 14.45
N ASN A 15 4.81 10.78 14.47
CA ASN A 15 3.48 11.33 14.76
C ASN A 15 2.88 10.54 15.93
N LEU A 16 2.96 11.12 17.14
CA LEU A 16 2.46 10.48 18.36
C LEU A 16 0.93 10.47 18.45
N GLN A 17 0.25 11.36 17.71
CA GLN A 17 -1.21 11.46 17.74
C GLN A 17 -1.89 10.33 16.97
N LEU A 18 -1.21 9.74 15.99
CA LEU A 18 -1.73 8.67 15.14
C LEU A 18 -1.34 7.26 15.61
N GLY A 19 -0.73 7.16 16.80
CA GLY A 19 -0.40 5.86 17.40
C GLY A 19 0.67 5.08 16.65
N THR A 20 0.44 3.78 16.49
CA THR A 20 1.43 2.87 15.88
C THR A 20 1.40 2.95 14.35
N LEU A 21 2.58 3.15 13.77
CA LEU A 21 2.76 3.06 12.31
C LEU A 21 2.60 1.60 11.86
N GLN A 22 1.61 1.34 11.01
CA GLN A 22 1.34 0.00 10.48
C GLN A 22 2.28 -0.34 9.32
N SER A 23 2.44 0.58 8.37
CA SER A 23 3.32 0.39 7.22
C SER A 23 3.88 1.70 6.70
N ALA A 24 5.05 1.62 6.07
CA ALA A 24 5.69 2.71 5.38
C ALA A 24 6.11 2.26 3.99
N ASN A 25 5.83 3.08 2.98
CA ASN A 25 6.21 2.81 1.60
C ASN A 25 7.01 3.99 1.04
N ALA A 26 8.27 3.76 0.71
CA ALA A 26 9.20 4.73 0.14
C ALA A 26 9.55 4.43 -1.33
N PHE A 27 8.68 3.69 -2.05
CA PHE A 27 8.87 3.39 -3.46
C PHE A 27 9.07 4.65 -4.30
N ASN A 28 8.30 5.70 -4.01
CA ASN A 28 8.57 7.04 -4.51
C ASN A 28 9.25 7.87 -3.42
N PRO A 29 10.55 8.17 -3.52
CA PRO A 29 11.27 8.90 -2.48
C PRO A 29 10.81 10.36 -2.29
N LEU A 30 10.05 10.91 -3.26
CA LEU A 30 9.45 12.23 -3.17
C LEU A 30 8.05 12.23 -2.53
N LYS A 31 7.48 11.04 -2.33
CA LYS A 31 6.15 10.83 -1.74
C LYS A 31 6.16 9.56 -0.89
N ILE A 32 6.71 9.67 0.31
CA ILE A 32 6.78 8.56 1.26
C ILE A 32 5.43 8.44 1.93
N ASN A 33 4.79 7.28 1.81
CA ASN A 33 3.47 7.02 2.37
C ASN A 33 3.59 6.28 3.71
N LEU A 34 2.93 6.81 4.74
CA LEU A 34 2.87 6.23 6.08
C LEU A 34 1.42 5.90 6.41
N PHE A 35 1.14 4.65 6.76
CA PHE A 35 -0.19 4.19 7.08
C PHE A 35 -0.35 3.91 8.58
N TYR A 36 -1.33 4.56 9.18
CA TYR A 36 -1.75 4.41 10.57
C TYR A 36 -3.14 3.76 10.59
N LYS A 37 -3.16 2.44 10.64
CA LYS A 37 -4.38 1.63 10.51
C LYS A 37 -5.41 1.95 11.60
N ASP A 38 -4.96 2.07 12.87
CA ASP A 38 -5.85 2.29 14.01
C ASP A 38 -6.61 3.62 13.91
N PHE A 39 -6.05 4.60 13.19
CA PHE A 39 -6.68 5.88 12.92
C PHE A 39 -7.22 6.00 11.50
N ASN A 40 -7.15 4.93 10.71
CA ASN A 40 -7.61 4.90 9.31
C ASN A 40 -7.09 6.09 8.50
N THR A 41 -5.79 6.39 8.68
CA THR A 41 -5.16 7.62 8.18
C THR A 41 -3.85 7.31 7.46
N VAL A 42 -3.63 7.97 6.33
CA VAL A 42 -2.35 8.00 5.61
C VAL A 42 -1.73 9.39 5.68
N ILE A 43 -0.44 9.43 6.01
CA ILE A 43 0.40 10.63 5.91
C ILE A 43 1.32 10.46 4.71
N ILE A 44 1.43 11.48 3.87
CA ILE A 44 2.40 11.52 2.78
C ILE A 44 3.46 12.55 3.12
N LEU A 45 4.72 12.10 3.12
CA LEU A 45 5.88 12.93 3.37
C LEU A 45 6.64 13.21 2.06
N ASP A 46 7.31 14.34 2.00
CA ASP A 46 8.31 14.63 0.98
C ASP A 46 9.67 13.97 1.32
N ASN A 47 10.67 14.21 0.49
CA ASN A 47 12.03 13.69 0.68
C ASN A 47 12.79 14.31 1.86
N ARG A 48 12.24 15.35 2.52
CA ARG A 48 12.77 15.96 3.74
C ARG A 48 12.02 15.50 4.99
N LEU A 49 11.10 14.54 4.82
CA LEU A 49 10.17 14.05 5.85
C LEU A 49 9.20 15.13 6.34
N ALA A 50 8.89 16.15 5.54
CA ALA A 50 7.81 17.08 5.82
C ALA A 50 6.47 16.52 5.34
N GLU A 51 5.41 16.70 6.13
CA GLU A 51 4.06 16.30 5.74
C GLU A 51 3.55 17.18 4.58
N ILE A 52 3.19 16.54 3.46
CA ILE A 52 2.60 17.22 2.30
C ILE A 52 1.11 16.91 2.14
N PHE A 53 0.65 15.74 2.61
CA PHE A 53 -0.77 15.37 2.66
C PHE A 53 -1.09 14.55 3.91
N LYS A 54 -2.29 14.78 4.44
CA LYS A 54 -2.95 13.90 5.41
C LYS A 54 -4.29 13.46 4.83
N ILE A 55 -4.48 12.15 4.77
CA ILE A 55 -5.69 11.51 4.27
C ILE A 55 -6.34 10.80 5.44
N ASP A 56 -7.40 11.37 5.97
CA ASP A 56 -8.23 10.76 7.00
C ASP A 56 -9.46 10.15 6.32
N PHE A 57 -9.48 8.82 6.18
CA PHE A 57 -10.56 8.10 5.51
C PHE A 57 -11.87 8.16 6.27
N ASN A 58 -11.85 8.47 7.57
CA ASN A 58 -13.06 8.64 8.37
C ASN A 58 -13.84 9.90 7.99
N THR A 59 -13.19 10.89 7.39
CA THR A 59 -13.79 12.18 7.01
C THR A 59 -14.29 12.23 5.58
N LEU A 60 -14.09 11.16 4.81
CA LEU A 60 -14.57 11.10 3.43
C LEU A 60 -16.10 10.98 3.37
N SER A 61 -16.71 11.62 2.39
CA SER A 61 -18.16 11.47 2.10
C SER A 61 -18.51 10.01 1.76
N SER A 62 -17.57 9.28 1.13
CA SER A 62 -17.63 7.84 0.95
C SER A 62 -16.59 7.22 1.90
N TYR A 63 -17.03 6.88 3.10
CA TYR A 63 -16.20 6.27 4.13
C TYR A 63 -15.49 5.01 3.60
N LYS A 64 -14.23 4.85 3.97
CA LYS A 64 -13.43 3.67 3.64
C LYS A 64 -12.79 3.13 4.91
N ASP A 65 -12.99 1.86 5.20
CA ASP A 65 -12.27 1.13 6.23
C ASP A 65 -11.04 0.45 5.60
N VAL A 66 -9.89 1.09 5.72
CA VAL A 66 -8.67 0.67 5.03
C VAL A 66 -7.85 -0.28 5.91
N SER A 67 -7.58 -1.48 5.39
CA SER A 67 -6.72 -2.46 6.07
C SER A 67 -5.28 -2.45 5.57
N HIS A 68 -5.08 -2.20 4.28
CA HIS A 68 -3.77 -2.20 3.61
C HIS A 68 -3.70 -1.05 2.62
N MET A 69 -2.50 -0.53 2.42
CA MET A 69 -2.24 0.51 1.42
C MET A 69 -0.90 0.29 0.72
N SER A 70 -0.80 0.78 -0.51
CA SER A 70 0.44 0.83 -1.26
C SER A 70 0.48 2.06 -2.16
N THR A 71 1.67 2.41 -2.66
CA THR A 71 1.86 3.59 -3.50
C THR A 71 1.16 3.42 -4.86
N GLY A 72 0.44 4.44 -5.33
CA GLY A 72 -0.01 4.56 -6.70
C GLY A 72 0.90 5.47 -7.52
N HIS A 73 0.54 5.73 -8.76
CA HIS A 73 1.18 6.77 -9.56
C HIS A 73 0.54 8.16 -9.31
N ASP A 74 1.23 9.22 -9.66
CA ASP A 74 0.78 10.62 -9.52
C ASP A 74 0.30 10.97 -8.09
N ASN A 75 -0.99 11.24 -7.93
CA ASN A 75 -1.61 11.59 -6.66
C ASN A 75 -2.53 10.45 -6.16
N THR A 76 -2.21 9.22 -6.53
CA THR A 76 -3.01 8.05 -6.15
C THR A 76 -2.27 7.16 -5.17
N ILE A 77 -3.06 6.44 -4.39
CA ILE A 77 -2.63 5.32 -3.55
C ILE A 77 -3.59 4.15 -3.76
N TRP A 78 -3.06 2.92 -3.70
CA TRP A 78 -3.87 1.73 -3.60
C TRP A 78 -4.29 1.49 -2.16
N VAL A 79 -5.57 1.26 -1.94
CA VAL A 79 -6.12 0.93 -0.62
C VAL A 79 -7.05 -0.27 -0.72
N PHE A 80 -6.97 -1.17 0.26
CA PHE A 80 -7.97 -2.24 0.38
C PHE A 80 -9.05 -1.79 1.35
N ASN A 81 -10.26 -1.59 0.82
CA ASN A 81 -11.43 -1.18 1.57
C ASN A 81 -12.19 -2.42 2.08
N GLN A 82 -12.10 -2.68 3.38
CA GLN A 82 -12.70 -3.86 4.01
C GLN A 82 -14.22 -3.87 3.94
N ASN A 83 -14.88 -2.72 3.99
CA ASN A 83 -16.34 -2.65 3.91
C ASN A 83 -16.88 -3.14 2.58
N LEU A 84 -16.16 -2.87 1.50
CA LEU A 84 -16.54 -3.29 0.15
C LEU A 84 -15.82 -4.57 -0.30
N GLN A 85 -14.82 -5.02 0.47
CA GLN A 85 -13.93 -6.12 0.09
C GLN A 85 -13.27 -5.89 -1.27
N LYS A 86 -12.89 -4.63 -1.55
CA LYS A 86 -12.33 -4.21 -2.83
C LYS A 86 -10.99 -3.53 -2.65
N LEU A 87 -10.14 -3.73 -3.64
CA LEU A 87 -8.98 -2.90 -3.86
C LEU A 87 -9.40 -1.67 -4.67
N GLU A 88 -9.06 -0.49 -4.20
CA GLU A 88 -9.42 0.79 -4.80
C GLU A 88 -8.18 1.64 -5.07
N LEU A 89 -8.09 2.24 -6.25
CA LEU A 89 -7.12 3.27 -6.57
C LEU A 89 -7.71 4.63 -6.19
N PHE A 90 -7.24 5.20 -5.10
CA PHE A 90 -7.76 6.44 -4.53
C PHE A 90 -6.89 7.64 -4.89
N ASP A 91 -7.50 8.65 -5.49
CA ASP A 91 -6.86 9.94 -5.73
C ASP A 91 -7.09 10.85 -4.52
N TYR A 92 -6.01 11.12 -3.78
CA TYR A 92 -6.10 11.87 -2.55
C TYR A 92 -6.23 13.40 -2.76
N LYS A 93 -5.91 13.92 -3.96
CA LYS A 93 -6.16 15.33 -4.28
C LYS A 93 -7.62 15.61 -4.60
N SER A 94 -8.21 14.83 -5.49
CA SER A 94 -9.63 14.95 -5.84
C SER A 94 -10.54 14.29 -4.81
N ARG A 95 -9.99 13.46 -3.92
CA ARG A 95 -10.71 12.64 -2.93
C ARG A 95 -11.71 11.68 -3.55
N THR A 96 -11.36 11.11 -4.71
CA THR A 96 -12.22 10.19 -5.48
C THR A 96 -11.53 8.85 -5.74
N THR A 97 -12.33 7.80 -5.89
CA THR A 97 -11.86 6.49 -6.38
C THR A 97 -11.79 6.51 -7.90
N ARG A 98 -10.61 6.34 -8.48
CA ARG A 98 -10.39 6.32 -9.94
C ARG A 98 -10.63 4.96 -10.57
N ALA A 99 -10.30 3.90 -9.84
CA ALA A 99 -10.48 2.52 -10.29
C ALA A 99 -10.76 1.63 -9.07
N GLN A 100 -11.44 0.52 -9.30
CA GLN A 100 -11.70 -0.47 -8.25
C GLN A 100 -11.80 -1.87 -8.86
N THR A 101 -11.48 -2.86 -8.06
CA THR A 101 -11.62 -4.27 -8.45
C THR A 101 -13.04 -4.78 -8.18
N VAL A 102 -13.35 -5.98 -8.68
CA VAL A 102 -14.46 -6.76 -8.15
C VAL A 102 -14.16 -7.17 -6.69
N PRO A 103 -15.17 -7.46 -5.87
CA PRO A 103 -14.95 -7.89 -4.49
C PRO A 103 -14.05 -9.13 -4.38
N VAL A 104 -13.14 -9.11 -3.41
CA VAL A 104 -12.25 -10.22 -3.07
C VAL A 104 -12.71 -10.81 -1.74
N GLN A 105 -13.12 -12.07 -1.74
CA GLN A 105 -13.78 -12.69 -0.59
C GLN A 105 -12.84 -13.30 0.44
N ASN A 106 -11.54 -13.37 0.16
CA ASN A 106 -10.55 -13.99 1.04
C ASN A 106 -9.87 -12.93 1.92
N ALA A 107 -9.41 -13.36 3.11
CA ALA A 107 -8.64 -12.48 3.99
C ALA A 107 -7.36 -11.99 3.29
N VAL A 108 -7.13 -10.68 3.34
CA VAL A 108 -5.97 -10.04 2.75
C VAL A 108 -4.79 -10.13 3.72
N LEU A 109 -3.67 -10.61 3.23
CA LEU A 109 -2.43 -10.74 3.99
C LEU A 109 -1.45 -9.61 3.69
N ASP A 110 -1.35 -9.18 2.42
CA ASP A 110 -0.40 -8.15 2.02
C ASP A 110 -0.83 -7.43 0.73
N LEU A 111 -0.31 -6.24 0.52
CA LEU A 111 -0.54 -5.39 -0.63
C LEU A 111 0.74 -4.68 -1.02
N THR A 112 1.16 -4.82 -2.27
CA THR A 112 2.29 -4.07 -2.83
C THR A 112 2.00 -3.61 -4.25
N SER A 113 2.72 -2.62 -4.72
CA SER A 113 2.50 -2.03 -6.05
C SER A 113 3.76 -1.41 -6.63
N ASN A 114 3.76 -1.26 -7.94
CA ASN A 114 4.63 -0.35 -8.67
C ASN A 114 3.77 0.60 -9.54
N TYR A 115 4.37 1.36 -10.45
CA TYR A 115 3.61 2.30 -11.30
C TYR A 115 2.74 1.63 -12.38
N ASN A 116 2.86 0.32 -12.60
CA ASN A 116 2.15 -0.42 -13.65
C ASN A 116 1.13 -1.41 -13.10
N SER A 117 1.39 -1.98 -11.94
CA SER A 117 0.59 -3.07 -11.38
C SER A 117 0.46 -2.97 -9.87
N CYS A 118 -0.56 -3.63 -9.35
CA CYS A 118 -0.78 -3.82 -7.93
C CYS A 118 -0.97 -5.32 -7.65
N TRP A 119 -0.33 -5.82 -6.60
CA TRP A 119 -0.42 -7.21 -6.16
C TRP A 119 -1.10 -7.29 -4.80
N LEU A 120 -2.15 -8.08 -4.74
CA LEU A 120 -2.92 -8.36 -3.54
C LEU A 120 -2.72 -9.82 -3.15
N LEU A 121 -2.10 -10.05 -2.02
CA LEU A 121 -1.95 -11.38 -1.44
C LEU A 121 -3.11 -11.66 -0.49
N THR A 122 -3.76 -12.80 -0.69
CA THR A 122 -4.78 -13.32 0.22
C THR A 122 -4.37 -14.70 0.74
N GLU A 123 -5.15 -15.25 1.66
CA GLU A 123 -4.91 -16.62 2.15
C GLU A 123 -4.88 -17.65 1.03
N ASN A 124 -5.69 -17.48 -0.01
CA ASN A 124 -5.86 -18.48 -1.07
C ASN A 124 -5.21 -18.13 -2.40
N TYR A 125 -5.00 -16.85 -2.68
CA TYR A 125 -4.52 -16.39 -3.97
C TYR A 125 -3.61 -15.18 -3.89
N LEU A 126 -2.69 -15.07 -4.86
CA LEU A 126 -2.02 -13.83 -5.23
C LEU A 126 -2.68 -13.28 -6.50
N TYR A 127 -3.21 -12.08 -6.42
CA TYR A 127 -3.82 -11.36 -7.53
C TYR A 127 -2.89 -10.27 -8.04
N GLN A 128 -2.79 -10.13 -9.35
CA GLN A 128 -2.18 -8.98 -10.01
C GLN A 128 -3.26 -8.18 -10.71
N TYR A 129 -3.31 -6.88 -10.44
CA TYR A 129 -4.24 -5.93 -11.05
C TYR A 129 -3.49 -4.84 -11.81
N ASN A 130 -4.10 -4.37 -12.91
CA ASN A 130 -3.66 -3.15 -13.59
C ASN A 130 -4.31 -1.91 -12.94
N TYR A 131 -3.92 -0.72 -13.41
CA TYR A 131 -4.43 0.55 -12.88
C TYR A 131 -5.88 0.89 -13.30
N PHE A 132 -6.53 0.03 -14.07
CA PHE A 132 -7.98 0.09 -14.33
C PHE A 132 -8.80 -0.77 -13.36
N GLY A 133 -8.14 -1.48 -12.45
CA GLY A 133 -8.79 -2.41 -11.53
C GLY A 133 -9.12 -3.78 -12.14
N SER A 134 -8.59 -4.06 -13.34
CA SER A 134 -8.78 -5.34 -14.00
C SER A 134 -7.74 -6.36 -13.54
N MET A 135 -8.18 -7.58 -13.26
CA MET A 135 -7.30 -8.69 -12.90
C MET A 135 -6.49 -9.14 -14.11
N VAL A 136 -5.16 -9.07 -13.99
CA VAL A 136 -4.22 -9.51 -15.03
C VAL A 136 -3.81 -10.97 -14.82
N LYS A 137 -3.57 -11.35 -13.55
CA LYS A 137 -3.10 -12.67 -13.17
C LYS A 137 -3.64 -13.08 -11.81
N LYS A 138 -3.85 -14.37 -11.65
CA LYS A 138 -4.25 -15.01 -10.39
C LYS A 138 -3.44 -16.28 -10.19
N ILE A 139 -2.77 -16.40 -9.07
CA ILE A 139 -1.95 -17.56 -8.70
C ILE A 139 -2.48 -18.11 -7.38
N GLU A 140 -2.60 -19.44 -7.27
CA GLU A 140 -3.00 -20.08 -6.02
C GLU A 140 -1.90 -19.90 -4.96
N ASN A 141 -2.28 -19.43 -3.77
CA ASN A 141 -1.40 -19.31 -2.63
C ASN A 141 -1.49 -20.55 -1.77
N LYS A 142 -0.39 -21.29 -1.65
CA LYS A 142 -0.34 -22.50 -0.80
C LYS A 142 0.31 -22.26 0.57
N VAL A 143 1.27 -21.33 0.68
CA VAL A 143 2.05 -21.08 1.92
C VAL A 143 2.70 -19.69 1.98
N ILE A 144 2.21 -18.69 1.26
CA ILE A 144 2.86 -17.36 1.19
C ILE A 144 2.21 -16.43 2.21
N SER A 145 3.01 -15.72 3.01
CA SER A 145 2.54 -14.78 4.04
C SER A 145 2.67 -13.30 3.65
N ASN A 146 3.65 -12.96 2.82
CA ASN A 146 3.85 -11.58 2.35
C ASN A 146 4.53 -11.55 0.97
N ILE A 147 4.61 -10.35 0.38
CA ILE A 147 5.26 -10.09 -0.90
C ILE A 147 6.43 -9.15 -0.66
N GLU A 148 7.63 -9.55 -1.08
CA GLU A 148 8.80 -8.67 -1.07
C GLU A 148 9.15 -8.24 -2.49
N LYS A 149 9.49 -6.95 -2.64
CA LYS A 149 9.93 -6.40 -3.90
C LYS A 149 11.40 -6.73 -4.14
N ASN A 150 11.71 -7.34 -5.28
CA ASN A 150 13.09 -7.54 -5.69
C ASN A 150 13.66 -6.24 -6.28
N ASP A 151 14.88 -5.85 -5.89
CA ASP A 151 15.52 -4.59 -6.32
C ASP A 151 15.91 -4.56 -7.82
N ASN A 152 15.83 -5.70 -8.50
CA ASN A 152 16.14 -5.83 -9.92
C ASN A 152 14.87 -6.13 -10.72
N GLU A 153 14.27 -5.06 -11.26
CA GLU A 153 13.20 -5.11 -12.26
C GLU A 153 11.89 -5.80 -11.81
N ASP A 154 10.76 -5.38 -12.31
CA ASP A 154 9.36 -5.85 -12.25
C ASP A 154 9.05 -7.29 -11.74
N GLN A 155 9.96 -7.91 -11.03
CA GLN A 155 9.81 -9.23 -10.40
C GLN A 155 9.62 -9.07 -8.88
N TYR A 156 8.67 -9.81 -8.34
CA TYR A 156 8.39 -9.89 -6.91
C TYR A 156 8.87 -11.23 -6.37
N GLU A 157 9.46 -11.17 -5.20
CA GLU A 157 9.81 -12.35 -4.44
C GLU A 157 8.66 -12.69 -3.50
N LEU A 158 8.12 -13.90 -3.61
CA LEU A 158 7.07 -14.38 -2.72
C LEU A 158 7.74 -15.06 -1.52
N VAL A 159 7.53 -14.49 -0.33
CA VAL A 159 8.13 -14.99 0.90
C VAL A 159 7.18 -15.99 1.56
N THR A 160 7.64 -17.22 1.73
CA THR A 160 6.99 -18.24 2.55
C THR A 160 7.57 -18.18 3.97
N GLU A 161 6.87 -18.76 4.94
CA GLU A 161 7.40 -18.86 6.30
C GLU A 161 8.76 -19.60 6.38
N ASN A 162 9.15 -20.33 5.33
CA ASN A 162 10.36 -21.14 5.28
C ASN A 162 11.29 -20.89 4.08
N GLU A 163 10.81 -20.31 2.96
CA GLU A 163 11.64 -20.09 1.75
C GLU A 163 11.06 -18.98 0.84
N ALA A 164 11.94 -18.21 0.20
CA ALA A 164 11.57 -17.26 -0.83
C ALA A 164 11.42 -17.96 -2.19
N ILE A 165 10.27 -17.75 -2.85
CA ILE A 165 9.99 -18.26 -4.19
C ILE A 165 10.02 -17.10 -5.18
N ARG A 166 10.91 -17.14 -6.16
CA ARG A 166 10.97 -16.14 -7.24
C ARG A 166 9.91 -16.45 -8.31
N THR A 167 9.17 -15.44 -8.68
CA THR A 167 8.19 -15.50 -9.79
C THR A 167 8.59 -14.62 -10.95
#